data_65fa0ad7590c27dbc92089d106121d2f
#
_entry.id   65fa0ad7590c27dbc92089d106121d2f
#
_cell.length_a   1.000
_cell.length_b   1.000
_cell.length_c   1.000
_cell.angle_alpha   90.00
_cell.angle_beta   90.00
_cell.angle_gamma   90.00
#
_symmetry.space_group_name_H-M   'P 1'
#
loop_
_entity.id
_entity.type
_entity.pdbx_description
1 polymer ?
#
loop_
_entity_poly.entity_id
_entity_poly.type
_entity_poly.pdbx_seq_one_letter_code
_entity_poly.pdbx_strand_id
1 'polypeptide(L)'
;MTTAHDIDLPTVLADRLTTTHPDVLRELLTMFLHTLMGAEADALCGAGYGERSTERTNHRNGYRHREFDTRTGTLDLAIPKLRQGSYFPEWLLERRKRAERALTTVVATCYLLGVSTRRMDKLVETLGITSLSKSQVSVMAKELDTAVEAFRTRPLDAGPYTFVAADALVLKVREQGRVVNVHALIAVGVNAEGYREILGIDVTTAEDGAGWLAFWRSLTARGLSGVKLVTSDAHAGLVAAIGATLPGAAWQRCRTHYADVRIMPTLVVSSLVAGVAGLPKSA
;
A
#
# COMPACT_ATOMS: atom_id res chain seq x y z
N MET A 1 8.55 16.00 47.84
CA MET A 1 8.15 16.71 46.58
C MET A 1 9.27 16.49 45.58
N THR A 2 9.14 15.48 44.76
CA THR A 2 10.11 15.19 43.71
C THR A 2 9.47 15.66 42.41
N THR A 3 9.97 16.77 41.90
CA THR A 3 9.54 17.38 40.63
C THR A 3 9.68 16.37 39.51
N ALA A 4 8.58 16.10 38.82
CA ALA A 4 8.60 15.47 37.54
C ALA A 4 9.61 16.25 36.65
N HIS A 5 10.64 15.57 36.17
CA HIS A 5 11.55 16.15 35.19
C HIS A 5 10.72 16.45 33.96
N ASP A 6 10.42 17.73 33.80
CA ASP A 6 9.88 18.29 32.60
C ASP A 6 11.03 18.20 31.58
N ILE A 7 11.03 17.08 30.81
CA ILE A 7 11.97 16.91 29.70
C ILE A 7 11.52 17.89 28.65
N ASP A 8 12.26 19.00 28.49
CA ASP A 8 12.07 19.92 27.37
C ASP A 8 12.38 19.18 26.06
N LEU A 9 11.36 18.50 25.55
CA LEU A 9 11.43 17.67 24.35
C LEU A 9 11.97 18.44 23.12
N PRO A 10 11.60 19.73 22.88
CA PRO A 10 12.17 20.54 21.82
C PRO A 10 13.68 20.74 21.94
N THR A 11 14.19 21.03 23.13
CA THR A 11 15.62 21.25 23.35
C THR A 11 16.41 19.96 23.20
N VAL A 12 15.92 18.85 23.74
CA VAL A 12 16.53 17.51 23.56
C VAL A 12 16.53 17.08 22.09
N LEU A 13 15.44 17.32 21.35
CA LEU A 13 15.35 17.06 19.94
C LEU A 13 16.33 17.92 19.13
N ALA A 14 16.41 19.23 19.41
CA ALA A 14 17.30 20.14 18.71
C ALA A 14 18.78 19.76 18.90
N ASP A 15 19.18 19.44 20.13
CA ASP A 15 20.55 19.03 20.46
C ASP A 15 20.95 17.71 19.79
N ARG A 16 20.00 16.75 19.73
CA ARG A 16 20.23 15.45 19.08
C ARG A 16 20.19 15.49 17.57
N LEU A 17 19.37 16.36 16.94
CA LEU A 17 19.27 16.50 15.48
C LEU A 17 20.50 17.22 14.87
N THR A 18 21.27 17.96 15.67
CA THR A 18 22.52 18.58 15.21
C THR A 18 23.67 17.58 15.08
N THR A 19 23.61 16.43 15.73
CA THR A 19 24.56 15.33 15.58
C THR A 19 24.04 14.32 14.57
N THR A 20 24.44 14.46 13.33
CA THR A 20 23.93 13.76 12.12
C THR A 20 24.23 12.25 12.07
N HIS A 21 24.03 11.49 13.15
CA HIS A 21 24.21 10.05 13.12
C HIS A 21 22.85 9.34 12.92
N PRO A 22 22.70 8.41 11.96
CA PRO A 22 21.42 7.72 11.69
C PRO A 22 20.87 6.96 12.91
N ASP A 23 21.72 6.61 13.86
CA ASP A 23 21.32 5.94 15.10
C ASP A 23 20.54 6.85 16.06
N VAL A 24 20.73 8.17 15.99
CA VAL A 24 20.02 9.14 16.87
C VAL A 24 18.50 9.08 16.67
N LEU A 25 18.04 9.03 15.42
CA LEU A 25 16.60 8.90 15.13
C LEU A 25 16.04 7.58 15.64
N ARG A 26 16.83 6.50 15.56
CA ARG A 26 16.45 5.18 16.06
C ARG A 26 16.34 5.19 17.59
N GLU A 27 17.31 5.77 18.28
CA GLU A 27 17.29 5.90 19.74
C GLU A 27 16.12 6.75 20.21
N LEU A 28 15.88 7.92 19.59
CA LEU A 28 14.77 8.80 19.92
C LEU A 28 13.43 8.11 19.71
N LEU A 29 13.25 7.41 18.58
CA LEU A 29 12.03 6.66 18.30
C LEU A 29 11.83 5.54 19.32
N THR A 30 12.88 4.80 19.67
CA THR A 30 12.81 3.74 20.68
C THR A 30 12.43 4.30 22.05
N MET A 31 13.04 5.40 22.48
CA MET A 31 12.72 6.07 23.74
C MET A 31 11.27 6.56 23.77
N PHE A 32 10.82 7.18 22.68
CA PHE A 32 9.45 7.67 22.57
C PHE A 32 8.42 6.54 22.66
N LEU A 33 8.64 5.44 21.92
CA LEU A 33 7.76 4.27 21.93
C LEU A 33 7.73 3.60 23.32
N HIS A 34 8.87 3.49 23.99
CA HIS A 34 8.93 2.95 25.34
C HIS A 34 8.17 3.83 26.35
N THR A 35 8.26 5.15 26.19
CA THR A 35 7.53 6.12 27.05
C THR A 35 6.02 5.97 26.86
N LEU A 36 5.53 5.90 25.60
CA LEU A 36 4.12 5.72 25.32
C LEU A 36 3.59 4.38 25.85
N MET A 37 4.28 3.28 25.56
CA MET A 37 3.91 1.95 26.09
C MET A 37 3.94 1.93 27.62
N GLY A 38 4.88 2.67 28.22
CA GLY A 38 4.96 2.86 29.67
C GLY A 38 3.70 3.55 30.21
N ALA A 39 3.32 4.69 29.63
CA ALA A 39 2.14 5.45 30.07
C ALA A 39 0.85 4.63 29.95
N GLU A 40 0.65 3.90 28.83
CA GLU A 40 -0.50 3.00 28.67
C GLU A 40 -0.52 1.87 29.71
N ALA A 41 0.64 1.24 29.97
CA ALA A 41 0.72 0.19 30.98
C ALA A 41 0.47 0.72 32.40
N ASP A 42 0.87 1.97 32.72
CA ASP A 42 0.56 2.62 33.98
C ASP A 42 -0.92 2.93 34.13
N ALA A 43 -1.55 3.42 33.07
CA ALA A 43 -3.01 3.64 33.04
C ALA A 43 -3.77 2.32 33.28
N LEU A 44 -3.35 1.21 32.67
CA LEU A 44 -3.93 -0.12 32.90
C LEU A 44 -3.68 -0.66 34.31
N CYS A 45 -2.59 -0.24 34.96
CA CYS A 45 -2.28 -0.63 36.32
C CYS A 45 -2.95 0.27 37.38
N GLY A 46 -3.50 1.41 37.00
CA GLY A 46 -4.07 2.41 37.92
C GLY A 46 -3.03 3.19 38.74
N ALA A 47 -1.74 3.02 38.43
CA ALA A 47 -0.64 3.76 39.10
C ALA A 47 0.69 3.58 38.36
N GLY A 48 1.60 4.54 38.47
CA GLY A 48 2.93 4.53 37.92
C GLY A 48 3.80 3.37 38.39
N TYR A 49 4.85 3.03 37.62
CA TYR A 49 5.78 1.97 38.00
C TYR A 49 6.48 2.30 39.34
N GLY A 50 6.37 1.40 40.30
CA GLY A 50 6.96 1.59 41.65
C GLY A 50 6.18 2.51 42.57
N GLU A 51 5.14 3.19 42.11
CA GLU A 51 4.29 4.06 42.92
C GLU A 51 3.37 3.25 43.82
N ARG A 52 3.14 3.72 45.05
CA ARG A 52 2.15 3.17 45.98
C ARG A 52 0.85 3.98 45.83
N SER A 53 -0.21 3.36 45.34
CA SER A 53 -1.51 3.98 45.17
C SER A 53 -2.63 3.04 45.60
N THR A 54 -3.69 3.59 46.17
CA THR A 54 -4.94 2.87 46.51
C THR A 54 -5.76 2.55 45.28
N GLU A 55 -5.50 3.24 44.17
CA GLU A 55 -6.16 3.03 42.89
C GLU A 55 -5.51 1.95 42.04
N ARG A 56 -4.41 1.39 42.54
CA ARG A 56 -3.69 0.35 41.81
C ARG A 56 -4.52 -0.92 41.64
N THR A 57 -4.81 -1.27 40.41
CA THR A 57 -5.57 -2.48 40.02
C THR A 57 -4.67 -3.63 39.56
N ASN A 58 -3.46 -3.35 39.10
CA ASN A 58 -2.52 -4.34 38.56
C ASN A 58 -1.05 -3.93 38.79
N HIS A 59 -0.14 -4.83 38.48
CA HIS A 59 1.31 -4.61 38.57
C HIS A 59 2.00 -4.97 37.25
N ARG A 60 3.08 -4.25 36.94
CA ARG A 60 4.00 -4.66 35.88
C ARG A 60 4.84 -5.86 36.33
N ASN A 61 5.13 -6.76 35.40
CA ASN A 61 5.92 -7.97 35.60
C ASN A 61 7.07 -8.05 34.59
N GLY A 62 7.93 -7.02 34.59
CA GLY A 62 9.05 -6.90 33.64
C GLY A 62 8.61 -6.56 32.22
N TYR A 63 9.46 -6.92 31.27
CA TYR A 63 9.29 -6.61 29.85
C TYR A 63 9.41 -7.86 28.99
N ARG A 64 8.83 -7.79 27.80
CA ARG A 64 9.05 -8.73 26.70
C ARG A 64 9.72 -7.98 25.57
N HIS A 65 10.90 -8.40 25.18
CA HIS A 65 11.62 -7.84 24.06
C HIS A 65 11.05 -8.37 22.73
N ARG A 66 10.95 -7.46 21.77
CA ARG A 66 10.50 -7.77 20.42
C ARG A 66 11.20 -6.85 19.43
N GLU A 67 11.87 -7.44 18.45
CA GLU A 67 12.40 -6.70 17.33
C GLU A 67 11.27 -6.20 16.42
N PHE A 68 11.39 -4.96 16.00
CA PHE A 68 10.45 -4.29 15.10
C PHE A 68 11.21 -3.56 14.00
N ASP A 69 11.04 -4.02 12.77
CA ASP A 69 11.74 -3.50 11.61
C ASP A 69 10.99 -2.28 11.07
N THR A 70 11.66 -1.13 11.07
CA THR A 70 11.15 0.15 10.60
C THR A 70 12.03 0.71 9.49
N ARG A 71 11.58 1.78 8.84
CA ARG A 71 12.39 2.52 7.84
C ARG A 71 13.65 3.17 8.43
N THR A 72 13.72 3.32 9.74
CA THR A 72 14.90 3.85 10.45
C THR A 72 15.81 2.74 10.99
N GLY A 73 15.48 1.49 10.73
CA GLY A 73 16.19 0.31 11.18
C GLY A 73 15.39 -0.59 12.12
N THR A 74 16.03 -1.64 12.63
CA THR A 74 15.42 -2.54 13.60
C THR A 74 15.46 -1.91 14.99
N LEU A 75 14.29 -1.85 15.65
CA LEU A 75 14.13 -1.39 17.02
C LEU A 75 13.95 -2.60 17.95
N ASP A 76 14.59 -2.60 19.10
CA ASP A 76 14.28 -3.54 20.18
C ASP A 76 13.24 -2.92 21.12
N LEU A 77 12.00 -3.36 21.00
CA LEU A 77 10.89 -2.84 21.80
C LEU A 77 10.74 -3.64 23.09
N ALA A 78 10.94 -2.98 24.22
CA ALA A 78 10.66 -3.52 25.55
C ALA A 78 9.18 -3.33 25.90
N ILE A 79 8.34 -4.30 25.54
CA ILE A 79 6.89 -4.26 25.76
C ILE A 79 6.60 -4.63 27.21
N PRO A 80 5.91 -3.77 28.01
CA PRO A 80 5.57 -4.07 29.39
C PRO A 80 4.72 -5.34 29.53
N LYS A 81 5.04 -6.19 30.51
CA LYS A 81 4.18 -7.31 30.90
C LYS A 81 3.36 -6.90 32.12
N LEU A 82 2.12 -7.33 32.15
CA LEU A 82 1.25 -7.21 33.30
C LEU A 82 1.24 -8.50 34.13
N ARG A 83 1.04 -8.40 35.44
CA ARG A 83 0.94 -9.58 36.32
C ARG A 83 -0.37 -10.32 36.07
N GLN A 84 -1.45 -9.59 35.79
CA GLN A 84 -2.75 -10.15 35.41
C GLN A 84 -3.12 -9.62 34.02
N GLY A 85 -3.52 -10.51 33.13
CA GLY A 85 -3.83 -10.16 31.74
C GLY A 85 -2.59 -9.99 30.87
N SER A 86 -2.76 -9.32 29.75
CA SER A 86 -1.69 -9.05 28.78
C SER A 86 -1.83 -7.64 28.21
N TYR A 87 -0.71 -6.96 28.05
CA TYR A 87 -0.61 -5.71 27.32
C TYR A 87 -0.02 -5.96 25.93
N PHE A 88 -0.61 -5.34 24.90
CA PHE A 88 -0.10 -5.35 23.54
C PHE A 88 -0.43 -4.01 22.88
N PRO A 89 0.57 -3.26 22.38
CA PRO A 89 0.33 -1.96 21.72
C PRO A 89 -0.19 -2.16 20.29
N GLU A 90 -1.51 -2.33 20.15
CA GLU A 90 -2.16 -2.60 18.84
C GLU A 90 -2.06 -1.41 17.87
N TRP A 91 -1.89 -0.18 18.40
CA TRP A 91 -1.65 1.02 17.61
C TRP A 91 -0.28 1.03 16.91
N LEU A 92 0.71 0.30 17.44
CA LEU A 92 2.07 0.24 16.91
C LEU A 92 2.35 -1.09 16.19
N LEU A 93 1.90 -2.19 16.76
CA LEU A 93 2.30 -3.53 16.38
C LEU A 93 1.11 -4.35 15.86
N GLU A 94 1.33 -5.08 14.79
CA GLU A 94 0.44 -6.15 14.39
C GLU A 94 0.92 -7.48 14.99
N ARG A 95 -0.04 -8.32 15.41
CA ARG A 95 0.28 -9.65 15.94
C ARG A 95 0.96 -10.48 14.85
N ARG A 96 2.07 -11.12 15.20
CA ARG A 96 2.87 -11.97 14.29
C ARG A 96 3.57 -11.25 13.13
N LYS A 97 3.55 -9.92 13.06
CA LYS A 97 4.29 -9.14 12.07
C LYS A 97 5.45 -8.42 12.74
N ARG A 98 6.63 -8.48 12.11
CA ARG A 98 7.86 -7.85 12.62
C ARG A 98 8.09 -6.49 11.97
N ALA A 99 7.67 -6.32 10.72
CA ALA A 99 7.93 -5.13 9.92
C ALA A 99 6.80 -4.10 9.99
N GLU A 100 7.18 -2.84 9.96
CA GLU A 100 6.24 -1.73 9.85
C GLU A 100 5.55 -1.76 8.45
N ARG A 101 4.31 -1.28 8.38
CA ARG A 101 3.51 -1.29 7.15
C ARG A 101 4.18 -0.54 5.99
N ALA A 102 4.84 0.59 6.26
CA ALA A 102 5.54 1.36 5.24
C ALA A 102 6.75 0.60 4.67
N LEU A 103 7.50 -0.13 5.50
CA LEU A 103 8.58 -0.99 5.05
C LEU A 103 8.05 -2.14 4.18
N THR A 104 6.94 -2.76 4.58
CA THR A 104 6.27 -3.79 3.79
C THR A 104 5.92 -3.28 2.39
N THR A 105 5.40 -2.05 2.30
CA THR A 105 5.08 -1.42 1.01
C THR A 105 6.33 -1.20 0.15
N VAL A 106 7.43 -0.73 0.73
CA VAL A 106 8.70 -0.53 0.01
C VAL A 106 9.23 -1.85 -0.53
N VAL A 107 9.27 -2.90 0.30
CA VAL A 107 9.72 -4.23 -0.09
C VAL A 107 8.84 -4.83 -1.19
N ALA A 108 7.53 -4.72 -1.05
CA ALA A 108 6.57 -5.17 -2.04
C ALA A 108 6.73 -4.43 -3.37
N THR A 109 6.90 -3.10 -3.34
CA THR A 109 7.15 -2.30 -4.54
C THR A 109 8.46 -2.70 -5.23
N CYS A 110 9.54 -2.90 -4.48
CA CYS A 110 10.81 -3.37 -5.03
C CYS A 110 10.67 -4.76 -5.66
N TYR A 111 9.90 -5.65 -5.03
CA TYR A 111 9.62 -6.99 -5.57
C TYR A 111 8.87 -6.89 -6.90
N LEU A 112 7.84 -6.04 -7.00
CA LEU A 112 7.10 -5.78 -8.24
C LEU A 112 7.99 -5.22 -9.35
N LEU A 113 8.94 -4.35 -9.00
CA LEU A 113 9.91 -3.79 -9.96
C LEU A 113 10.98 -4.82 -10.38
N GLY A 114 10.88 -6.07 -9.95
CA GLY A 114 11.79 -7.15 -10.30
C GLY A 114 13.15 -7.06 -9.61
N VAL A 115 13.24 -6.35 -8.49
CA VAL A 115 14.44 -6.34 -7.66
C VAL A 115 14.63 -7.72 -7.04
N SER A 116 15.78 -8.37 -7.31
CA SER A 116 16.06 -9.68 -6.74
C SER A 116 16.13 -9.63 -5.21
N THR A 117 15.77 -10.74 -4.55
CA THR A 117 15.81 -10.83 -3.08
C THR A 117 17.19 -10.46 -2.51
N ARG A 118 18.30 -10.85 -3.19
CA ARG A 118 19.66 -10.47 -2.79
C ARG A 118 19.92 -8.95 -2.84
N ARG A 119 19.35 -8.23 -3.84
CA ARG A 119 19.44 -6.77 -3.91
C ARG A 119 18.53 -6.10 -2.87
N MET A 120 17.42 -6.75 -2.58
CA MET A 120 16.50 -6.29 -1.54
C MET A 120 17.14 -6.41 -0.16
N ASP A 121 17.82 -7.52 0.14
CA ASP A 121 18.58 -7.69 1.38
C ASP A 121 19.58 -6.53 1.57
N LYS A 122 20.35 -6.20 0.51
CA LYS A 122 21.27 -5.05 0.56
C LYS A 122 20.58 -3.72 0.79
N LEU A 123 19.39 -3.51 0.20
CA LEU A 123 18.62 -2.28 0.41
C LEU A 123 18.17 -2.16 1.87
N VAL A 124 17.65 -3.24 2.46
CA VAL A 124 17.18 -3.20 3.86
C VAL A 124 18.34 -3.13 4.85
N GLU A 125 19.50 -3.73 4.54
CA GLU A 125 20.74 -3.54 5.31
C GLU A 125 21.17 -2.07 5.33
N THR A 126 21.07 -1.36 4.19
CA THR A 126 21.35 0.10 4.14
C THR A 126 20.38 0.92 5.00
N LEU A 127 19.18 0.41 5.25
CA LEU A 127 18.21 0.99 6.16
C LEU A 127 18.46 0.59 7.64
N GLY A 128 19.55 -0.15 7.92
CA GLY A 128 19.89 -0.61 9.26
C GLY A 128 19.02 -1.77 9.76
N ILE A 129 18.38 -2.50 8.87
CA ILE A 129 17.61 -3.71 9.19
C ILE A 129 18.53 -4.91 9.09
N THR A 130 18.61 -5.69 10.16
CA THR A 130 19.59 -6.76 10.32
C THR A 130 19.45 -7.92 9.32
N SER A 131 18.24 -8.27 8.90
CA SER A 131 17.96 -9.15 7.76
C SER A 131 16.47 -9.24 7.48
N LEU A 132 16.11 -9.38 6.20
CA LEU A 132 14.80 -9.88 5.79
C LEU A 132 15.00 -11.29 5.26
N SER A 133 14.35 -12.27 5.87
CA SER A 133 14.41 -13.64 5.36
C SER A 133 13.61 -13.75 4.05
N LYS A 134 13.99 -14.68 3.17
CA LYS A 134 13.23 -14.97 1.93
C LYS A 134 11.75 -15.25 2.23
N SER A 135 11.46 -15.89 3.36
CA SER A 135 10.09 -16.15 3.80
C SER A 135 9.32 -14.87 4.16
N GLN A 136 9.97 -13.89 4.78
CA GLN A 136 9.33 -12.58 5.07
C GLN A 136 9.03 -11.83 3.78
N VAL A 137 9.95 -11.77 2.83
CA VAL A 137 9.71 -11.16 1.51
C VAL A 137 8.54 -11.86 0.81
N SER A 138 8.49 -13.20 0.84
CA SER A 138 7.40 -13.97 0.26
C SER A 138 6.04 -13.70 0.92
N VAL A 139 6.00 -13.53 2.24
CA VAL A 139 4.77 -13.16 2.97
C VAL A 139 4.31 -11.76 2.59
N MET A 140 5.24 -10.80 2.49
CA MET A 140 4.94 -9.43 2.07
C MET A 140 4.41 -9.39 0.63
N ALA A 141 4.99 -10.17 -0.29
CA ALA A 141 4.50 -10.31 -1.66
C ALA A 141 3.09 -10.91 -1.69
N LYS A 142 2.81 -11.93 -0.89
CA LYS A 142 1.48 -12.55 -0.79
C LYS A 142 0.40 -11.60 -0.26
N GLU A 143 0.74 -10.72 0.66
CA GLU A 143 -0.19 -9.67 1.13
C GLU A 143 -0.56 -8.70 -0.01
N LEU A 144 0.41 -8.37 -0.86
CA LEU A 144 0.16 -7.56 -2.06
C LEU A 144 -0.72 -8.30 -3.06
N ASP A 145 -0.43 -9.59 -3.34
CA ASP A 145 -1.26 -10.43 -4.21
C ASP A 145 -2.71 -10.47 -3.71
N THR A 146 -2.90 -10.57 -2.40
CA THR A 146 -4.24 -10.54 -1.78
C THR A 146 -4.93 -9.20 -1.99
N ALA A 147 -4.22 -8.08 -1.86
CA ALA A 147 -4.78 -6.74 -2.10
C ALA A 147 -5.12 -6.52 -3.57
N VAL A 148 -4.28 -7.00 -4.49
CA VAL A 148 -4.54 -6.96 -5.94
C VAL A 148 -5.77 -7.79 -6.30
N GLU A 149 -5.89 -9.00 -5.76
CA GLU A 149 -7.03 -9.87 -6.01
C GLU A 149 -8.33 -9.29 -5.44
N ALA A 150 -8.29 -8.73 -4.23
CA ALA A 150 -9.43 -8.01 -3.65
C ALA A 150 -9.87 -6.83 -4.53
N PHE A 151 -8.91 -6.08 -5.11
CA PHE A 151 -9.21 -5.02 -6.06
C PHE A 151 -9.83 -5.57 -7.36
N ARG A 152 -9.27 -6.64 -7.90
CA ARG A 152 -9.74 -7.26 -9.16
C ARG A 152 -11.15 -7.84 -9.05
N THR A 153 -11.54 -8.32 -7.87
CA THR A 153 -12.82 -9.00 -7.63
C THR A 153 -13.86 -8.13 -6.94
N ARG A 154 -13.52 -6.90 -6.54
CA ARG A 154 -14.44 -6.01 -5.82
C ARG A 154 -15.71 -5.73 -6.61
N PRO A 155 -16.88 -5.63 -5.97
CA PRO A 155 -18.11 -5.17 -6.60
C PRO A 155 -17.96 -3.78 -7.21
N LEU A 156 -18.66 -3.52 -8.34
CA LEU A 156 -18.75 -2.22 -8.97
C LEU A 156 -20.14 -1.64 -8.72
N ASP A 157 -20.46 -1.39 -7.44
CA ASP A 157 -21.77 -0.98 -6.94
C ASP A 157 -21.90 0.54 -6.76
N ALA A 158 -20.81 1.31 -6.90
CA ALA A 158 -20.83 2.79 -6.89
C ALA A 158 -21.38 3.41 -8.20
N GLY A 159 -21.95 2.59 -9.10
CA GLY A 159 -22.56 3.03 -10.36
C GLY A 159 -23.83 3.87 -10.16
N PRO A 160 -24.42 4.35 -11.25
CA PRO A 160 -24.10 4.06 -12.64
C PRO A 160 -22.80 4.71 -13.14
N TYR A 161 -22.03 3.99 -13.95
CA TYR A 161 -20.82 4.52 -14.61
C TYR A 161 -21.14 4.96 -16.02
N THR A 162 -21.65 6.17 -16.17
CA THR A 162 -22.16 6.69 -17.44
C THR A 162 -21.09 6.77 -18.54
N PHE A 163 -19.87 7.13 -18.16
CA PHE A 163 -18.72 7.26 -19.06
C PHE A 163 -17.62 6.31 -18.64
N VAL A 164 -17.12 5.53 -19.58
CA VAL A 164 -16.00 4.62 -19.35
C VAL A 164 -14.91 4.86 -20.41
N ALA A 165 -13.66 4.91 -19.99
CA ALA A 165 -12.50 4.90 -20.86
C ALA A 165 -11.78 3.56 -20.73
N ALA A 166 -11.32 2.98 -21.84
CA ALA A 166 -10.52 1.76 -21.83
C ALA A 166 -9.28 1.93 -22.70
N ASP A 167 -8.19 1.33 -22.25
CA ASP A 167 -6.89 1.36 -22.93
C ASP A 167 -6.04 0.14 -22.58
N ALA A 168 -5.04 -0.19 -23.40
CA ALA A 168 -4.05 -1.22 -23.14
C ALA A 168 -2.65 -0.62 -23.07
N LEU A 169 -1.92 -0.95 -22.00
CA LEU A 169 -0.52 -0.57 -21.84
C LEU A 169 0.37 -1.75 -22.13
N VAL A 170 1.33 -1.57 -23.05
CA VAL A 170 2.36 -2.59 -23.31
C VAL A 170 3.47 -2.44 -22.28
N LEU A 171 3.66 -3.48 -21.48
CA LEU A 171 4.70 -3.54 -20.44
C LEU A 171 5.73 -4.61 -20.83
N LYS A 172 7.01 -4.27 -20.63
CA LYS A 172 8.10 -5.22 -20.78
C LYS A 172 8.36 -5.89 -19.46
N VAL A 173 8.08 -7.17 -19.34
CA VAL A 173 8.32 -7.96 -18.13
C VAL A 173 9.38 -9.01 -18.38
N ARG A 174 10.10 -9.40 -17.34
CA ARG A 174 11.08 -10.49 -17.42
C ARG A 174 10.45 -11.78 -16.93
N GLU A 175 10.26 -12.73 -17.83
CA GLU A 175 9.71 -14.04 -17.54
C GLU A 175 10.72 -15.11 -17.99
N GLN A 176 11.05 -16.04 -17.10
CA GLN A 176 12.01 -17.14 -17.35
C GLN A 176 13.35 -16.67 -17.97
N GLY A 177 13.84 -15.49 -17.56
CA GLY A 177 15.09 -14.93 -18.07
C GLY A 177 14.98 -14.18 -19.41
N ARG A 178 13.81 -14.15 -20.05
CA ARG A 178 13.53 -13.43 -21.29
C ARG A 178 12.68 -12.20 -21.03
N VAL A 179 12.85 -11.18 -21.84
CA VAL A 179 11.96 -10.01 -21.83
C VAL A 179 10.81 -10.31 -22.78
N VAL A 180 9.59 -10.31 -22.25
CA VAL A 180 8.34 -10.48 -22.99
C VAL A 180 7.48 -9.25 -22.86
N ASN A 181 6.68 -8.97 -23.88
CA ASN A 181 5.66 -7.94 -23.79
C ASN A 181 4.40 -8.55 -23.18
N VAL A 182 3.80 -7.83 -22.24
CA VAL A 182 2.45 -8.12 -21.73
C VAL A 182 1.60 -6.88 -21.90
N HIS A 183 0.30 -7.08 -22.05
CA HIS A 183 -0.67 -6.01 -22.23
C HIS A 183 -1.49 -5.87 -20.94
N ALA A 184 -1.39 -4.72 -20.28
CA ALA A 184 -2.24 -4.39 -19.15
C ALA A 184 -3.49 -3.67 -19.67
N LEU A 185 -4.62 -4.37 -19.65
CA LEU A 185 -5.93 -3.85 -19.99
C LEU A 185 -6.48 -3.05 -18.83
N ILE A 186 -6.91 -1.82 -19.05
CA ILE A 186 -7.38 -0.91 -18.01
C ILE A 186 -8.72 -0.33 -18.41
N ALA A 187 -9.68 -0.27 -17.47
CA ALA A 187 -10.92 0.47 -17.63
C ALA A 187 -11.08 1.47 -16.49
N VAL A 188 -11.45 2.70 -16.83
CA VAL A 188 -11.70 3.81 -15.89
C VAL A 188 -13.10 4.32 -16.14
N GLY A 189 -13.94 4.34 -15.10
CA GLY A 189 -15.30 4.88 -15.16
C GLY A 189 -15.43 6.19 -14.43
N VAL A 190 -16.52 6.93 -14.73
CA VAL A 190 -16.96 8.06 -13.94
C VAL A 190 -18.18 7.62 -13.16
N ASN A 191 -18.08 7.64 -11.82
CA ASN A 191 -19.15 7.23 -10.92
C ASN A 191 -20.29 8.27 -10.83
N ALA A 192 -21.32 7.95 -10.07
CA ALA A 192 -22.50 8.83 -9.91
C ALA A 192 -22.16 10.21 -9.31
N GLU A 193 -21.08 10.31 -8.54
CA GLU A 193 -20.59 11.56 -7.93
C GLU A 193 -19.69 12.38 -8.85
N GLY A 194 -19.38 11.87 -10.06
CA GLY A 194 -18.52 12.54 -11.04
C GLY A 194 -17.02 12.24 -10.87
N TYR A 195 -16.63 11.37 -9.96
CA TYR A 195 -15.22 11.00 -9.77
C TYR A 195 -14.80 9.88 -10.71
N ARG A 196 -13.52 9.93 -11.10
CA ARG A 196 -12.89 8.85 -11.88
C ARG A 196 -12.50 7.71 -10.96
N GLU A 197 -12.81 6.50 -11.40
CA GLU A 197 -12.53 5.27 -10.67
C GLU A 197 -11.97 4.22 -11.61
N ILE A 198 -10.87 3.55 -11.23
CA ILE A 198 -10.35 2.42 -11.99
C ILE A 198 -11.29 1.23 -11.74
N LEU A 199 -12.02 0.81 -12.76
CA LEU A 199 -12.99 -0.28 -12.67
C LEU A 199 -12.33 -1.65 -12.70
N GLY A 200 -11.25 -1.78 -13.44
CA GLY A 200 -10.50 -3.02 -13.53
C GLY A 200 -9.16 -2.86 -14.21
N ILE A 201 -8.28 -3.80 -13.87
CA ILE A 201 -6.99 -4.02 -14.52
C ILE A 201 -6.86 -5.52 -14.74
N ASP A 202 -6.47 -5.92 -15.95
CA ASP A 202 -6.10 -7.30 -16.26
C ASP A 202 -4.84 -7.36 -17.10
N VAL A 203 -4.11 -8.48 -17.05
CA VAL A 203 -2.85 -8.65 -17.79
C VAL A 203 -2.97 -9.83 -18.73
N THR A 204 -2.71 -9.58 -20.00
CA THR A 204 -2.75 -10.60 -21.05
C THR A 204 -1.41 -10.66 -21.81
N THR A 205 -1.12 -11.80 -22.40
CA THR A 205 0.10 -11.97 -23.24
C THR A 205 -0.04 -11.37 -24.63
N ALA A 206 -1.29 -11.11 -25.06
CA ALA A 206 -1.59 -10.47 -26.34
C ALA A 206 -2.78 -9.54 -26.16
N GLU A 207 -2.80 -8.43 -26.88
CA GLU A 207 -3.96 -7.57 -27.02
C GLU A 207 -4.83 -8.09 -28.15
N ASP A 208 -5.81 -8.92 -27.82
CA ASP A 208 -6.72 -9.51 -28.77
C ASP A 208 -8.20 -9.36 -28.35
N GLY A 209 -9.11 -9.74 -29.25
CA GLY A 209 -10.54 -9.66 -28.98
C GLY A 209 -11.01 -10.59 -27.87
N ALA A 210 -10.36 -11.73 -27.67
CA ALA A 210 -10.70 -12.70 -26.63
C ALA A 210 -10.34 -12.14 -25.25
N GLY A 211 -9.15 -11.55 -25.09
CA GLY A 211 -8.72 -10.89 -23.87
C GLY A 211 -9.65 -9.72 -23.51
N TRP A 212 -9.97 -8.86 -24.47
CA TRP A 212 -10.92 -7.77 -24.25
C TRP A 212 -12.32 -8.25 -23.88
N LEU A 213 -12.81 -9.30 -24.54
CA LEU A 213 -14.12 -9.87 -24.24
C LEU A 213 -14.18 -10.44 -22.82
N ALA A 214 -13.14 -11.17 -22.41
CA ALA A 214 -13.02 -11.70 -21.04
C ALA A 214 -12.97 -10.58 -20.01
N PHE A 215 -12.20 -9.53 -20.28
CA PHE A 215 -12.07 -8.36 -19.42
C PHE A 215 -13.42 -7.64 -19.21
N TRP A 216 -14.14 -7.31 -20.28
CA TRP A 216 -15.45 -6.66 -20.19
C TRP A 216 -16.50 -7.53 -19.51
N ARG A 217 -16.50 -8.85 -19.75
CA ARG A 217 -17.37 -9.81 -19.04
C ARG A 217 -17.08 -9.83 -17.55
N SER A 218 -15.81 -9.74 -17.15
CA SER A 218 -15.43 -9.62 -15.73
C SER A 218 -16.01 -8.36 -15.11
N LEU A 219 -15.93 -7.21 -15.78
CA LEU A 219 -16.48 -5.94 -15.28
C LEU A 219 -18.00 -6.00 -15.14
N THR A 220 -18.71 -6.53 -16.13
CA THR A 220 -20.17 -6.68 -16.09
C THR A 220 -20.61 -7.66 -15.01
N ALA A 221 -19.90 -8.77 -14.84
CA ALA A 221 -20.17 -9.75 -13.77
C ALA A 221 -19.98 -9.14 -12.36
N ARG A 222 -19.12 -8.17 -12.21
CA ARG A 222 -18.87 -7.42 -10.96
C ARG A 222 -19.87 -6.27 -10.74
N GLY A 223 -20.83 -6.05 -11.65
CA GLY A 223 -21.88 -5.06 -11.49
C GLY A 223 -21.71 -3.77 -12.30
N LEU A 224 -20.77 -3.71 -13.25
CA LEU A 224 -20.67 -2.56 -14.16
C LEU A 224 -22.00 -2.32 -14.88
N SER A 225 -22.61 -1.17 -14.64
CA SER A 225 -23.92 -0.82 -15.16
C SER A 225 -24.05 0.65 -15.54
N GLY A 226 -25.08 0.98 -16.32
CA GLY A 226 -25.42 2.35 -16.70
C GLY A 226 -24.48 3.00 -17.72
N VAL A 227 -23.61 2.24 -18.37
CA VAL A 227 -22.65 2.75 -19.36
C VAL A 227 -23.39 3.24 -20.59
N LYS A 228 -23.23 4.54 -20.92
CA LYS A 228 -23.78 5.17 -22.12
C LYS A 228 -22.73 5.45 -23.18
N LEU A 229 -21.49 5.68 -22.76
CA LEU A 229 -20.40 5.97 -23.68
C LEU A 229 -19.12 5.28 -23.23
N VAL A 230 -18.49 4.55 -24.16
CA VAL A 230 -17.14 4.02 -23.98
C VAL A 230 -16.19 4.72 -24.93
N THR A 231 -15.09 5.25 -24.41
CA THR A 231 -14.02 5.87 -25.17
C THR A 231 -12.78 4.97 -25.15
N SER A 232 -12.25 4.61 -26.32
CA SER A 232 -11.03 3.81 -26.43
C SER A 232 -10.25 4.15 -27.71
N ASP A 233 -9.12 3.49 -27.92
CA ASP A 233 -8.53 3.40 -29.27
C ASP A 233 -9.44 2.63 -30.21
N ALA A 234 -9.06 2.54 -31.50
CA ALA A 234 -9.85 1.86 -32.52
C ALA A 234 -9.44 0.39 -32.72
N HIS A 235 -8.89 -0.28 -31.67
CA HIS A 235 -8.57 -1.70 -31.77
C HIS A 235 -9.84 -2.52 -32.01
N ALA A 236 -9.88 -3.24 -33.15
CA ALA A 236 -11.09 -3.91 -33.61
C ALA A 236 -11.67 -4.91 -32.59
N GLY A 237 -10.80 -5.68 -31.92
CA GLY A 237 -11.19 -6.62 -30.85
C GLY A 237 -11.82 -5.94 -29.66
N LEU A 238 -11.31 -4.79 -29.25
CA LEU A 238 -11.85 -3.99 -28.15
C LEU A 238 -13.25 -3.44 -28.52
N VAL A 239 -13.38 -2.85 -29.70
CA VAL A 239 -14.68 -2.31 -30.16
C VAL A 239 -15.75 -3.40 -30.26
N ALA A 240 -15.39 -4.57 -30.81
CA ALA A 240 -16.29 -5.72 -30.86
C ALA A 240 -16.69 -6.23 -29.49
N ALA A 241 -15.74 -6.29 -28.54
CA ALA A 241 -16.00 -6.72 -27.18
C ALA A 241 -16.94 -5.75 -26.44
N ILE A 242 -16.77 -4.43 -26.60
CA ILE A 242 -17.68 -3.40 -26.07
C ILE A 242 -19.10 -3.63 -26.59
N GLY A 243 -19.28 -3.76 -27.91
CA GLY A 243 -20.60 -3.99 -28.49
C GLY A 243 -21.27 -5.28 -28.01
N ALA A 244 -20.50 -6.32 -27.76
CA ALA A 244 -21.00 -7.62 -27.30
C ALA A 244 -21.38 -7.62 -25.79
N THR A 245 -20.77 -6.78 -24.95
CA THR A 245 -20.91 -6.85 -23.49
C THR A 245 -21.68 -5.67 -22.90
N LEU A 246 -21.75 -4.56 -23.60
CA LEU A 246 -22.42 -3.32 -23.16
C LEU A 246 -23.49 -2.89 -24.17
N PRO A 247 -24.58 -3.66 -24.32
CA PRO A 247 -25.63 -3.33 -25.27
C PRO A 247 -26.26 -1.98 -24.91
N GLY A 248 -26.30 -1.06 -25.89
CA GLY A 248 -26.83 0.30 -25.71
C GLY A 248 -25.77 1.35 -25.33
N ALA A 249 -24.53 0.98 -25.07
CA ALA A 249 -23.44 1.93 -24.95
C ALA A 249 -22.94 2.37 -26.35
N ALA A 250 -22.81 3.68 -26.55
CA ALA A 250 -22.14 4.21 -27.73
C ALA A 250 -20.61 4.04 -27.58
N TRP A 251 -19.93 3.80 -28.71
CA TRP A 251 -18.47 3.81 -28.74
C TRP A 251 -17.95 5.07 -29.40
N GLN A 252 -16.91 5.65 -28.87
CA GLN A 252 -16.21 6.81 -29.41
C GLN A 252 -14.71 6.57 -29.42
N ARG A 253 -14.06 6.85 -30.53
CA ARG A 253 -12.61 6.80 -30.63
C ARG A 253 -11.98 7.85 -29.71
N CYS A 254 -10.98 7.48 -28.94
CA CYS A 254 -10.22 8.37 -28.09
C CYS A 254 -9.62 9.51 -28.92
N ARG A 255 -9.88 10.74 -28.50
CA ARG A 255 -9.41 11.94 -29.20
C ARG A 255 -7.88 12.00 -29.27
N THR A 256 -7.19 11.58 -28.20
CA THR A 256 -5.74 11.51 -28.15
C THR A 256 -5.22 10.53 -29.20
N HIS A 257 -5.72 9.29 -29.21
CA HIS A 257 -5.35 8.29 -30.21
C HIS A 257 -5.78 8.66 -31.64
N TYR A 258 -6.80 9.49 -31.80
CA TYR A 258 -7.18 10.03 -33.10
C TYR A 258 -6.20 11.09 -33.59
N ALA A 259 -5.79 12.00 -32.72
CA ALA A 259 -4.83 13.06 -33.01
C ALA A 259 -3.40 12.53 -33.15
N ASP A 260 -3.09 11.46 -32.43
CA ASP A 260 -1.74 10.95 -32.18
C ASP A 260 -1.27 9.88 -33.17
N VAL A 261 -1.91 9.81 -34.36
CA VAL A 261 -1.24 9.09 -35.46
C VAL A 261 0.16 9.66 -35.74
N ARG A 262 0.56 10.75 -35.07
CA ARG A 262 1.86 11.42 -35.25
C ARG A 262 2.56 12.01 -34.01
N ILE A 263 1.96 12.04 -32.81
CA ILE A 263 2.60 12.75 -31.66
C ILE A 263 2.41 12.02 -30.32
N MET A 264 3.43 11.30 -29.91
CA MET A 264 3.85 10.85 -28.57
C MET A 264 2.87 10.19 -27.56
N PRO A 265 3.19 8.95 -27.13
CA PRO A 265 2.41 8.17 -26.12
C PRO A 265 2.57 8.66 -24.67
N THR A 266 3.47 9.62 -24.39
CA THR A 266 3.97 9.88 -23.02
C THR A 266 3.02 10.70 -22.13
N LEU A 267 2.09 11.45 -22.69
CA LEU A 267 1.26 12.39 -21.91
C LEU A 267 0.03 11.75 -21.24
N VAL A 268 -0.51 10.67 -21.81
CA VAL A 268 -1.71 10.00 -21.24
C VAL A 268 -1.34 9.12 -20.03
N VAL A 269 -0.18 8.47 -20.10
CA VAL A 269 0.31 7.63 -18.99
C VAL A 269 0.64 8.48 -17.77
N SER A 270 1.25 9.66 -17.93
CA SER A 270 1.56 10.56 -16.82
C SER A 270 0.31 11.14 -16.14
N SER A 271 -0.78 11.38 -16.87
CA SER A 271 -2.02 11.88 -16.27
C SER A 271 -2.83 10.78 -15.56
N LEU A 272 -2.78 9.53 -16.04
CA LEU A 272 -3.38 8.38 -15.36
C LEU A 272 -2.59 7.98 -14.11
N VAL A 273 -1.26 7.95 -14.18
CA VAL A 273 -0.39 7.65 -13.04
C VAL A 273 -0.41 8.79 -12.01
N ALA A 274 -0.48 10.05 -12.44
CA ALA A 274 -0.63 11.20 -11.53
C ALA A 274 -2.00 11.19 -10.81
N GLY A 275 -3.05 10.66 -11.45
CA GLY A 275 -4.36 10.48 -10.83
C GLY A 275 -4.38 9.40 -9.74
N VAL A 276 -3.52 8.37 -9.84
CA VAL A 276 -3.36 7.32 -8.82
C VAL A 276 -2.50 7.81 -7.64
N ALA A 277 -1.55 8.72 -7.88
CA ALA A 277 -0.74 9.33 -6.81
C ALA A 277 -1.50 10.39 -5.99
N GLY A 278 -2.68 10.81 -6.43
CA GLY A 278 -3.56 11.79 -5.78
C GLY A 278 -4.56 11.19 -4.80
N LEU A 279 -4.24 10.11 -4.09
CA LEU A 279 -5.06 9.65 -2.96
C LEU A 279 -5.09 10.75 -1.88
N PRO A 280 -6.28 11.14 -1.38
CA PRO A 280 -6.40 12.22 -0.42
C PRO A 280 -5.61 11.85 0.83
N LYS A 281 -4.77 12.78 1.28
CA LYS A 281 -4.25 12.77 2.64
C LYS A 281 -5.49 12.97 3.53
N SER A 282 -5.96 11.88 4.13
CA SER A 282 -6.96 11.96 5.19
C SER A 282 -6.39 12.85 6.29
N ALA A 283 -7.18 13.87 6.62
CA ALA A 283 -6.99 14.77 7.74
C ALA A 283 -6.93 14.01 9.07
#